data_4ac444ea7cbe0d6db1e2fb30ee70b5b3
#
_entry.id   4ac444ea7cbe0d6db1e2fb30ee70b5b3
#
_cell.length_a   1.000
_cell.length_b   1.000
_cell.length_c   1.000
_cell.angle_alpha   90.00
_cell.angle_beta   90.00
_cell.angle_gamma   90.00
#
_symmetry.space_group_name_H-M   'P 1'
#
loop_
_entity.id
_entity.type
_entity.pdbx_description
1 polymer ?
#
loop_
_entity_poly.entity_id
_entity_poly.type
_entity_poly.pdbx_seq_one_letter_code
_entity_poly.pdbx_strand_id
1 'polypeptide(L)'
;MRTAVVILNWNTKEYLERFLPGLLASATDGAEIVVADSASTDGSMEMLSEKFPSVRQIRLDRNYGFTGGYNRAFKAVCALPEAGDLEYFVLINSDIEVPKDWLGPLTDWMDTHPDCAACAPKLHSWYDKDSFEYAGAAGGMLDRFGYPFCRGRVLKRVEKDSGQYDSPAKVFWATGACLMVRKTEYSRMGGLDNRFFAHMEEIDLCWRLQLEGKSIFVVPQSVVWHLGGGTLPNDSPWKLKLNYRNNLLMLQNNLAKTYSLQEVRELTPEKAAVKACGRARGTLFIRMCLDGCSALAYLLTGKKDCFKAVWEAHKEFRSLCTKTDVKEIQEYADTHRRIDVPALFPEWIVPLAMLKGNGIFEYLRKFV
;
A
#
# COMPACT_ATOMS: atom_id res chain seq x y z
N MET A 1 22.84 -4.71 10.86
CA MET A 1 21.94 -3.63 10.36
C MET A 1 20.64 -3.63 11.15
N ARG A 2 20.13 -2.43 11.44
CA ARG A 2 18.83 -2.25 12.12
C ARG A 2 17.66 -2.03 11.15
N THR A 3 17.95 -1.36 10.04
CA THR A 3 16.96 -1.05 9.00
C THR A 3 17.45 -1.54 7.64
N ALA A 4 16.65 -2.31 6.94
CA ALA A 4 16.90 -2.69 5.56
C ALA A 4 16.01 -1.86 4.61
N VAL A 5 16.62 -1.00 3.83
CA VAL A 5 15.97 -0.19 2.80
C VAL A 5 16.09 -0.94 1.48
N VAL A 6 14.99 -1.51 1.01
CA VAL A 6 14.99 -2.42 -0.15
C VAL A 6 14.32 -1.75 -1.34
N ILE A 7 15.06 -1.62 -2.43
CA ILE A 7 14.56 -1.22 -3.74
C ILE A 7 14.29 -2.50 -4.53
N LEU A 8 13.05 -2.71 -4.98
CA LEU A 8 12.72 -3.78 -5.90
C LEU A 8 12.88 -3.28 -7.34
N ASN A 9 13.92 -3.77 -8.02
CA ASN A 9 14.23 -3.40 -9.39
C ASN A 9 13.62 -4.37 -10.40
N TRP A 10 13.01 -3.84 -11.45
CA TRP A 10 12.65 -4.56 -12.66
C TRP A 10 12.70 -3.62 -13.87
N ASN A 11 13.80 -3.68 -14.60
CA ASN A 11 14.05 -2.83 -15.78
C ASN A 11 13.91 -1.33 -15.48
N THR A 12 14.53 -0.86 -14.39
CA THR A 12 14.53 0.56 -13.99
C THR A 12 15.96 1.12 -13.85
N LYS A 13 16.87 0.71 -14.73
CA LYS A 13 18.29 1.12 -14.73
C LYS A 13 18.45 2.63 -14.63
N GLU A 14 17.74 3.40 -15.46
CA GLU A 14 17.85 4.87 -15.51
C GLU A 14 17.43 5.52 -14.18
N TYR A 15 16.43 4.97 -13.50
CA TYR A 15 16.00 5.46 -12.20
C TYR A 15 17.01 5.13 -11.11
N LEU A 16 17.57 3.92 -11.11
CA LEU A 16 18.64 3.55 -10.20
C LEU A 16 19.86 4.44 -10.38
N GLU A 17 20.33 4.68 -11.62
CA GLU A 17 21.45 5.59 -11.90
C GLU A 17 21.20 6.99 -11.36
N ARG A 18 19.96 7.46 -11.42
CA ARG A 18 19.57 8.82 -11.04
C ARG A 18 19.38 8.99 -9.54
N PHE A 19 18.66 8.10 -8.88
CA PHE A 19 18.18 8.31 -7.51
C PHE A 19 18.99 7.55 -6.46
N LEU A 20 19.64 6.44 -6.81
CA LEU A 20 20.45 5.65 -5.87
C LEU A 20 21.60 6.45 -5.23
N PRO A 21 22.33 7.34 -5.90
CA PRO A 21 23.37 8.16 -5.26
C PRO A 21 22.83 9.00 -4.10
N GLY A 22 21.66 9.63 -4.24
CA GLY A 22 21.01 10.39 -3.19
C GLY A 22 20.61 9.51 -2.01
N LEU A 23 20.06 8.34 -2.30
CA LEU A 23 19.66 7.38 -1.28
C LEU A 23 20.86 6.86 -0.49
N LEU A 24 21.97 6.54 -1.15
CA LEU A 24 23.22 6.12 -0.49
C LEU A 24 23.83 7.23 0.38
N ALA A 25 23.79 8.48 -0.11
CA ALA A 25 24.29 9.64 0.64
C ALA A 25 23.43 9.98 1.88
N SER A 26 22.18 9.50 1.91
CA SER A 26 21.21 9.70 2.99
C SER A 26 21.13 8.51 3.96
N ALA A 27 21.91 7.44 3.73
CA ALA A 27 21.94 6.29 4.63
C ALA A 27 22.48 6.70 6.00
N THR A 28 21.70 6.44 7.04
CA THR A 28 22.08 6.67 8.44
C THR A 28 22.77 5.44 9.02
N ASP A 29 23.47 5.60 10.14
CA ASP A 29 24.07 4.48 10.87
C ASP A 29 23.03 3.40 11.17
N GLY A 30 23.38 2.15 10.84
CA GLY A 30 22.48 0.99 11.01
C GLY A 30 21.48 0.75 9.87
N ALA A 31 21.39 1.63 8.87
CA ALA A 31 20.59 1.40 7.66
C ALA A 31 21.44 0.82 6.54
N GLU A 32 20.94 -0.20 5.85
CA GLU A 32 21.58 -0.80 4.67
C GLU A 32 20.67 -0.69 3.46
N ILE A 33 21.22 -0.19 2.34
CA ILE A 33 20.51 -0.09 1.06
C ILE A 33 20.73 -1.39 0.29
N VAL A 34 19.63 -2.03 -0.08
CA VAL A 34 19.62 -3.30 -0.81
C VAL A 34 18.84 -3.13 -2.11
N VAL A 35 19.41 -3.54 -3.22
CA VAL A 35 18.69 -3.65 -4.49
C VAL A 35 18.36 -5.11 -4.75
N ALA A 36 17.06 -5.42 -4.77
CA ALA A 36 16.54 -6.73 -5.13
C ALA A 36 16.07 -6.71 -6.59
N ASP A 37 16.75 -7.43 -7.44
CA ASP A 37 16.49 -7.44 -8.88
C ASP A 37 15.58 -8.62 -9.28
N SER A 38 14.50 -8.31 -9.98
CA SER A 38 13.48 -9.25 -10.44
C SER A 38 13.77 -9.78 -11.85
N ALA A 39 15.01 -10.20 -12.11
CA ALA A 39 15.50 -10.69 -13.41
C ALA A 39 15.38 -9.63 -14.52
N SER A 40 15.93 -8.46 -14.28
CA SER A 40 15.99 -7.36 -15.25
C SER A 40 16.88 -7.74 -16.45
N THR A 41 16.55 -7.16 -17.61
CA THR A 41 17.25 -7.37 -18.90
C THR A 41 17.80 -6.07 -19.51
N ASP A 42 17.71 -4.96 -18.77
CA ASP A 42 18.10 -3.62 -19.22
C ASP A 42 19.56 -3.23 -18.87
N GLY A 43 20.35 -4.17 -18.31
CA GLY A 43 21.72 -3.93 -17.86
C GLY A 43 21.78 -3.23 -16.48
N SER A 44 20.70 -3.26 -15.69
CA SER A 44 20.67 -2.72 -14.31
C SER A 44 21.73 -3.35 -13.42
N MET A 45 21.92 -4.67 -13.52
CA MET A 45 22.81 -5.42 -12.61
C MET A 45 24.28 -5.18 -12.94
N GLU A 46 24.62 -5.07 -14.22
CA GLU A 46 25.93 -4.70 -14.70
C GLU A 46 26.30 -3.29 -14.24
N MET A 47 25.38 -2.35 -14.45
CA MET A 47 25.53 -0.95 -14.00
C MET A 47 25.75 -0.86 -12.48
N LEU A 48 24.97 -1.58 -11.69
CA LEU A 48 25.14 -1.61 -10.23
C LEU A 48 26.49 -2.16 -9.82
N SER A 49 26.97 -3.23 -10.48
CA SER A 49 28.27 -3.84 -10.18
C SER A 49 29.44 -2.91 -10.55
N GLU A 50 29.29 -2.11 -11.59
CA GLU A 50 30.31 -1.17 -12.07
C GLU A 50 30.34 0.14 -11.27
N LYS A 51 29.16 0.77 -11.11
CA LYS A 51 29.05 2.13 -10.51
C LYS A 51 28.80 2.13 -9.01
N PHE A 52 28.18 1.08 -8.47
CA PHE A 52 27.76 0.99 -7.06
C PHE A 52 28.16 -0.36 -6.44
N PRO A 53 29.46 -0.75 -6.48
CA PRO A 53 29.90 -2.09 -6.03
C PRO A 53 29.68 -2.35 -4.54
N SER A 54 29.48 -1.32 -3.72
CA SER A 54 29.18 -1.45 -2.29
C SER A 54 27.71 -1.73 -2.00
N VAL A 55 26.81 -1.55 -2.98
CA VAL A 55 25.38 -1.81 -2.80
C VAL A 55 25.12 -3.30 -2.80
N ARG A 56 24.45 -3.77 -1.77
CA ARG A 56 24.04 -5.17 -1.70
C ARG A 56 23.01 -5.50 -2.76
N GLN A 57 23.28 -6.54 -3.52
CA GLN A 57 22.44 -7.02 -4.60
C GLN A 57 21.83 -8.36 -4.25
N ILE A 58 20.51 -8.49 -4.39
CA ILE A 58 19.77 -9.77 -4.31
C ILE A 58 19.19 -10.04 -5.69
N ARG A 59 19.55 -11.18 -6.30
CA ARG A 59 19.07 -11.56 -7.63
C ARG A 59 17.97 -12.59 -7.51
N LEU A 60 16.78 -12.24 -8.01
CA LEU A 60 15.67 -13.18 -8.14
C LEU A 60 15.74 -13.84 -9.53
N ASP A 61 15.27 -15.08 -9.62
CA ASP A 61 15.32 -15.89 -10.84
C ASP A 61 14.30 -15.47 -11.91
N ARG A 62 13.27 -14.70 -11.53
CA ARG A 62 12.26 -14.14 -12.43
C ARG A 62 11.51 -12.97 -11.79
N ASN A 63 10.68 -12.29 -12.56
CA ASN A 63 9.76 -11.28 -12.05
C ASN A 63 8.56 -11.94 -11.32
N TYR A 64 8.54 -11.78 -10.01
CA TYR A 64 7.45 -12.23 -9.11
C TYR A 64 6.40 -11.14 -8.83
N GLY A 65 6.46 -10.00 -9.54
CA GLY A 65 5.70 -8.81 -9.23
C GLY A 65 6.21 -8.11 -7.95
N PHE A 66 5.52 -7.07 -7.56
CA PHE A 66 5.86 -6.30 -6.37
C PHE A 66 5.75 -7.16 -5.09
N THR A 67 4.64 -7.87 -4.92
CA THR A 67 4.39 -8.70 -3.72
C THR A 67 5.39 -9.83 -3.55
N GLY A 68 5.52 -10.66 -4.57
CA GLY A 68 6.42 -11.81 -4.53
C GLY A 68 7.89 -11.41 -4.53
N GLY A 69 8.23 -10.28 -5.15
CA GLY A 69 9.56 -9.69 -5.15
C GLY A 69 9.98 -9.25 -3.75
N TYR A 70 9.20 -8.40 -3.09
CA TYR A 70 9.50 -7.95 -1.72
C TYR A 70 9.50 -9.08 -0.70
N ASN A 71 8.56 -10.02 -0.76
CA ASN A 71 8.55 -11.17 0.14
C ASN A 71 9.85 -11.99 0.06
N ARG A 72 10.39 -12.20 -1.16
CA ARG A 72 11.65 -12.90 -1.38
C ARG A 72 12.86 -12.08 -0.98
N ALA A 73 12.86 -10.80 -1.32
CA ALA A 73 13.91 -9.87 -0.95
C ALA A 73 14.08 -9.81 0.58
N PHE A 74 13.00 -9.61 1.34
CA PHE A 74 13.04 -9.56 2.79
C PHE A 74 13.43 -10.90 3.41
N LYS A 75 13.00 -12.01 2.84
CA LYS A 75 13.47 -13.34 3.26
C LYS A 75 14.97 -13.50 3.07
N ALA A 76 15.51 -13.04 1.94
CA ALA A 76 16.95 -13.08 1.67
C ALA A 76 17.72 -12.12 2.61
N VAL A 77 17.22 -10.92 2.85
CA VAL A 77 17.79 -9.98 3.82
C VAL A 77 17.85 -10.58 5.23
N CYS A 78 16.79 -11.25 5.68
CA CYS A 78 16.78 -11.92 6.99
C CYS A 78 17.81 -13.05 7.12
N ALA A 79 18.27 -13.63 6.02
CA ALA A 79 19.28 -14.69 6.01
C ALA A 79 20.71 -14.16 6.02
N LEU A 80 20.92 -12.84 5.95
CA LEU A 80 22.24 -12.23 6.01
C LEU A 80 22.83 -12.31 7.43
N PRO A 81 24.16 -12.51 7.59
CA PRO A 81 24.80 -12.52 8.89
C PRO A 81 24.56 -11.24 9.71
N GLU A 82 24.48 -10.09 9.01
CA GLU A 82 24.30 -8.76 9.62
C GLU A 82 22.86 -8.46 10.04
N ALA A 83 21.90 -9.37 9.77
CA ALA A 83 20.49 -9.19 10.07
C ALA A 83 20.07 -9.48 11.52
N GLY A 84 21.03 -9.78 12.43
CA GLY A 84 20.73 -10.10 13.84
C GLY A 84 19.88 -9.04 14.55
N ASP A 85 20.21 -7.77 14.33
CA ASP A 85 19.53 -6.61 14.95
C ASP A 85 18.47 -5.98 14.04
N LEU A 86 18.01 -6.66 13.01
CA LEU A 86 17.06 -6.10 12.03
C LEU A 86 15.67 -5.93 12.64
N GLU A 87 15.22 -4.68 12.73
CA GLU A 87 13.93 -4.28 13.29
C GLU A 87 12.95 -3.79 12.24
N TYR A 88 13.45 -3.10 11.20
CA TYR A 88 12.61 -2.43 10.21
C TYR A 88 12.95 -2.84 8.79
N PHE A 89 11.90 -3.05 8.00
CA PHE A 89 11.95 -3.08 6.55
C PHE A 89 11.46 -1.75 6.00
N VAL A 90 12.11 -1.26 4.96
CA VAL A 90 11.60 -0.16 4.14
C VAL A 90 11.45 -0.65 2.70
N LEU A 91 10.22 -0.61 2.22
CA LEU A 91 9.93 -0.72 0.79
C LEU A 91 10.13 0.67 0.20
N ILE A 92 10.91 0.78 -0.87
CA ILE A 92 11.08 2.05 -1.57
C ILE A 92 11.19 1.81 -3.09
N ASN A 93 10.48 2.62 -3.87
CA ASN A 93 10.56 2.56 -5.32
C ASN A 93 11.90 3.12 -5.83
N SER A 94 12.34 2.62 -7.00
CA SER A 94 13.58 3.07 -7.66
C SER A 94 13.52 4.52 -8.17
N ASP A 95 12.33 5.10 -8.28
CA ASP A 95 12.06 6.46 -8.80
C ASP A 95 11.70 7.47 -7.69
N ILE A 96 12.23 7.26 -6.48
CA ILE A 96 12.10 8.16 -5.33
C ILE A 96 13.38 8.97 -5.14
N GLU A 97 13.23 10.29 -5.08
CA GLU A 97 14.25 11.23 -4.59
C GLU A 97 14.05 11.46 -3.10
N VAL A 98 15.12 11.35 -2.31
CA VAL A 98 15.09 11.54 -0.86
C VAL A 98 15.98 12.71 -0.43
N PRO A 99 15.60 13.49 0.60
CA PRO A 99 16.50 14.43 1.26
C PRO A 99 17.45 13.67 2.18
N LYS A 100 18.47 14.38 2.69
CA LYS A 100 19.54 13.77 3.50
C LYS A 100 19.03 13.08 4.78
N ASP A 101 17.98 13.59 5.39
CA ASP A 101 17.45 13.10 6.68
C ASP A 101 15.98 12.64 6.56
N TRP A 102 15.69 11.81 5.57
CA TRP A 102 14.33 11.30 5.37
C TRP A 102 13.98 10.11 6.27
N LEU A 103 14.98 9.30 6.61
CA LEU A 103 14.79 8.04 7.33
C LEU A 103 14.70 8.26 8.85
N GLY A 104 15.48 9.21 9.40
CA GLY A 104 15.54 9.52 10.82
C GLY A 104 14.16 9.74 11.45
N PRO A 105 13.33 10.68 10.96
CA PRO A 105 11.99 10.92 11.51
C PRO A 105 11.08 9.69 11.51
N LEU A 106 11.20 8.80 10.51
CA LEU A 106 10.43 7.56 10.46
C LEU A 106 10.88 6.58 11.53
N THR A 107 12.20 6.42 11.71
CA THR A 107 12.78 5.54 12.71
C THR A 107 12.43 6.02 14.12
N ASP A 108 12.60 7.31 14.41
CA ASP A 108 12.28 7.93 15.70
C ASP A 108 10.79 7.77 16.05
N TRP A 109 9.93 7.94 15.04
CA TRP A 109 8.49 7.69 15.23
C TRP A 109 8.21 6.25 15.61
N MET A 110 8.76 5.30 14.86
CA MET A 110 8.58 3.88 15.13
C MET A 110 9.13 3.49 16.50
N ASP A 111 10.28 4.03 16.92
CA ASP A 111 10.90 3.74 18.21
C ASP A 111 10.05 4.21 19.39
N THR A 112 9.45 5.38 19.25
CA THR A 112 8.64 6.00 20.32
C THR A 112 7.18 5.54 20.32
N HIS A 113 6.72 4.84 19.25
CA HIS A 113 5.33 4.38 19.12
C HIS A 113 5.26 2.87 18.84
N PRO A 114 5.39 2.00 19.88
CA PRO A 114 5.45 0.54 19.71
C PRO A 114 4.19 -0.07 19.08
N ASP A 115 3.05 0.61 19.16
CA ASP A 115 1.79 0.18 18.52
C ASP A 115 1.74 0.53 17.03
N CYS A 116 2.63 1.41 16.55
CA CYS A 116 2.76 1.71 15.14
C CYS A 116 3.47 0.55 14.44
N ALA A 117 2.76 -0.16 13.57
CA ALA A 117 3.31 -1.27 12.80
C ALA A 117 3.96 -0.82 11.50
N ALA A 118 3.47 0.26 10.92
CA ALA A 118 4.02 0.81 9.68
C ALA A 118 3.79 2.31 9.59
N CYS A 119 4.71 3.01 8.94
CA CYS A 119 4.57 4.43 8.65
C CYS A 119 5.14 4.79 7.26
N ALA A 120 4.76 5.95 6.76
CA ALA A 120 5.26 6.52 5.51
C ALA A 120 5.61 8.00 5.67
N PRO A 121 6.52 8.55 4.86
CA PRO A 121 6.71 9.98 4.74
C PRO A 121 5.53 10.64 4.02
N LYS A 122 5.50 11.97 3.94
CA LYS A 122 4.73 12.68 2.91
C LYS A 122 5.36 12.40 1.55
N LEU A 123 4.53 12.16 0.55
CA LEU A 123 4.97 12.03 -0.85
C LEU A 123 4.58 13.27 -1.64
N HIS A 124 5.58 13.96 -2.15
CA HIS A 124 5.41 15.04 -3.10
C HIS A 124 5.72 14.58 -4.53
N SER A 125 5.15 15.28 -5.49
CA SER A 125 5.46 15.05 -6.90
C SER A 125 6.91 15.49 -7.20
N TRP A 126 7.63 14.66 -7.95
CA TRP A 126 8.97 15.03 -8.40
C TRP A 126 8.94 16.18 -9.42
N TYR A 127 7.85 16.30 -10.19
CA TYR A 127 7.66 17.34 -11.21
C TYR A 127 7.20 18.69 -10.65
N ASP A 128 6.48 18.67 -9.52
CA ASP A 128 6.02 19.86 -8.79
C ASP A 128 6.19 19.59 -7.30
N LYS A 129 7.36 20.00 -6.78
CA LYS A 129 7.81 19.66 -5.42
C LYS A 129 6.95 20.25 -4.30
N ASP A 130 6.08 21.19 -4.62
CA ASP A 130 5.12 21.80 -3.69
C ASP A 130 3.74 21.11 -3.73
N SER A 131 3.53 20.19 -4.67
CA SER A 131 2.27 19.43 -4.78
C SER A 131 2.42 18.02 -4.25
N PHE A 132 1.35 17.50 -3.66
CA PHE A 132 1.30 16.10 -3.26
C PHE A 132 1.41 15.18 -4.49
N GLU A 133 1.91 13.98 -4.26
CA GLU A 133 1.97 12.94 -5.28
C GLU A 133 0.68 12.10 -5.27
N TYR A 134 0.35 11.51 -6.41
CA TYR A 134 -0.89 10.73 -6.60
C TYR A 134 -0.96 9.47 -5.72
N ALA A 135 0.17 8.76 -5.54
CA ALA A 135 0.21 7.42 -4.96
C ALA A 135 0.52 7.42 -3.44
N GLY A 136 -0.06 8.31 -2.67
CA GLY A 136 0.13 8.28 -1.21
C GLY A 136 -0.02 9.62 -0.52
N ALA A 137 0.38 10.71 -1.18
CA ALA A 137 0.24 12.09 -0.70
C ALA A 137 0.63 12.23 0.80
N ALA A 138 -0.27 12.70 1.65
CA ALA A 138 -0.09 12.81 3.11
C ALA A 138 -0.81 11.67 3.89
N GLY A 139 -0.77 10.44 3.35
CA GLY A 139 -1.38 9.26 3.96
C GLY A 139 -2.74 8.88 3.37
N GLY A 140 -3.01 7.60 3.35
CA GLY A 140 -4.14 7.01 2.66
C GLY A 140 -5.34 6.68 3.55
N MET A 141 -6.51 6.81 2.97
CA MET A 141 -7.82 6.46 3.53
C MET A 141 -8.55 5.49 2.59
N LEU A 142 -9.54 4.80 3.09
CA LEU A 142 -10.35 3.86 2.34
C LEU A 142 -11.83 4.07 2.63
N ASP A 143 -12.68 4.17 1.61
CA ASP A 143 -14.10 4.28 1.83
C ASP A 143 -14.79 2.91 2.06
N ARG A 144 -16.05 2.94 2.45
CA ARG A 144 -16.87 1.75 2.74
C ARG A 144 -17.00 0.75 1.59
N PHE A 145 -16.72 1.16 0.36
CA PHE A 145 -16.73 0.32 -0.84
C PHE A 145 -15.33 -0.02 -1.35
N GLY A 146 -14.29 0.34 -0.58
CA GLY A 146 -12.91 0.02 -0.91
C GLY A 146 -12.26 0.94 -1.95
N TYR A 147 -12.80 2.16 -2.17
CA TYR A 147 -12.13 3.14 -3.01
C TYR A 147 -11.04 3.88 -2.21
N PRO A 148 -9.76 3.75 -2.59
CA PRO A 148 -8.68 4.43 -1.89
C PRO A 148 -8.60 5.90 -2.30
N PHE A 149 -8.36 6.75 -1.31
CA PHE A 149 -8.06 8.16 -1.47
C PHE A 149 -7.02 8.58 -0.43
N CYS A 150 -6.50 9.81 -0.51
CA CYS A 150 -5.47 10.28 0.40
C CYS A 150 -5.82 11.66 0.95
N ARG A 151 -5.22 11.99 2.07
CA ARG A 151 -5.08 13.37 2.53
C ARG A 151 -4.21 14.09 1.49
N GLY A 152 -4.78 15.10 0.84
CA GLY A 152 -4.13 15.82 -0.28
C GLY A 152 -4.41 15.25 -1.68
N ARG A 153 -5.09 14.07 -1.82
CA ARG A 153 -5.45 13.55 -3.15
C ARG A 153 -6.78 12.79 -3.14
N VAL A 154 -7.72 13.19 -3.99
CA VAL A 154 -9.01 12.51 -4.20
C VAL A 154 -9.28 12.37 -5.69
N LEU A 155 -9.42 11.16 -6.19
CA LEU A 155 -9.49 10.84 -7.62
C LEU A 155 -8.29 11.48 -8.37
N LYS A 156 -8.58 12.34 -9.35
CA LYS A 156 -7.56 13.07 -10.13
C LYS A 156 -7.19 14.43 -9.54
N ARG A 157 -7.83 14.84 -8.43
CA ARG A 157 -7.54 16.12 -7.78
C ARG A 157 -6.41 15.95 -6.79
N VAL A 158 -5.46 16.86 -6.83
CA VAL A 158 -4.30 16.90 -5.94
C VAL A 158 -4.21 18.31 -5.35
N GLU A 159 -3.94 18.42 -4.06
CA GLU A 159 -3.66 19.70 -3.38
C GLU A 159 -2.17 20.06 -3.52
N LYS A 160 -1.88 21.36 -3.42
CA LYS A 160 -0.55 21.84 -3.04
C LYS A 160 -0.37 21.67 -1.53
N ASP A 161 0.85 21.35 -1.12
CA ASP A 161 1.21 21.34 0.29
C ASP A 161 1.48 22.76 0.76
N SER A 162 0.65 23.25 1.66
CA SER A 162 0.80 24.53 2.33
C SER A 162 0.93 24.39 3.85
N GLY A 163 1.38 23.19 4.29
CA GLY A 163 1.50 22.84 5.71
C GLY A 163 0.22 22.31 6.37
N GLN A 164 -0.84 22.08 5.58
CA GLN A 164 -2.14 21.62 6.11
C GLN A 164 -2.10 20.20 6.68
N TYR A 165 -1.02 19.44 6.45
CA TYR A 165 -0.83 18.07 6.95
C TYR A 165 0.56 17.88 7.58
N ASP A 166 1.06 18.87 8.33
CA ASP A 166 2.41 18.85 8.96
C ASP A 166 2.46 18.15 10.32
N SER A 167 1.32 17.69 10.81
CA SER A 167 1.28 16.86 12.03
C SER A 167 1.19 15.38 11.70
N PRO A 168 1.92 14.52 12.44
CA PRO A 168 1.76 13.07 12.30
C PRO A 168 0.29 12.66 12.48
N ALA A 169 -0.17 11.74 11.63
CA ALA A 169 -1.56 11.32 11.68
C ALA A 169 -1.71 9.83 11.46
N LYS A 170 -2.67 9.24 12.21
CA LYS A 170 -3.12 7.88 11.98
C LYS A 170 -3.89 7.83 10.65
N VAL A 171 -3.52 6.89 9.80
CA VAL A 171 -4.11 6.74 8.47
C VAL A 171 -4.56 5.30 8.25
N PHE A 172 -5.38 5.05 7.24
CA PHE A 172 -5.82 3.70 6.95
C PHE A 172 -4.72 2.89 6.25
N TRP A 173 -3.96 3.51 5.34
CA TRP A 173 -2.85 2.86 4.65
C TRP A 173 -1.71 3.83 4.38
N ALA A 174 -0.53 3.27 4.32
CA ALA A 174 0.71 3.92 3.92
C ALA A 174 1.14 3.35 2.56
N THR A 175 1.71 4.20 1.72
CA THR A 175 2.01 3.85 0.32
C THR A 175 3.18 2.90 0.17
N GLY A 176 3.04 1.90 -0.70
CA GLY A 176 4.14 1.01 -1.07
C GLY A 176 5.31 1.69 -1.82
N ALA A 177 5.12 2.94 -2.29
CA ALA A 177 6.20 3.69 -2.91
C ALA A 177 7.33 4.05 -1.92
N CYS A 178 6.97 4.30 -0.64
CA CYS A 178 7.92 4.45 0.48
C CYS A 178 7.21 4.07 1.78
N LEU A 179 7.43 2.84 2.25
CA LEU A 179 6.77 2.26 3.42
C LEU A 179 7.79 1.68 4.39
N MET A 180 7.86 2.20 5.61
CA MET A 180 8.58 1.55 6.71
C MET A 180 7.62 0.66 7.47
N VAL A 181 8.03 -0.59 7.76
CA VAL A 181 7.23 -1.57 8.50
C VAL A 181 8.10 -2.35 9.49
N ARG A 182 7.56 -2.67 10.68
CA ARG A 182 8.25 -3.56 11.62
C ARG A 182 8.43 -4.94 11.03
N LYS A 183 9.66 -5.45 11.05
CA LYS A 183 9.98 -6.82 10.59
C LYS A 183 9.10 -7.87 11.26
N THR A 184 8.90 -7.76 12.58
CA THR A 184 8.08 -8.70 13.36
C THR A 184 6.63 -8.71 12.87
N GLU A 185 6.05 -7.54 12.62
CA GLU A 185 4.66 -7.40 12.19
C GLU A 185 4.49 -7.83 10.71
N TYR A 186 5.43 -7.46 9.83
CA TYR A 186 5.45 -7.94 8.46
C TYR A 186 5.50 -9.47 8.39
N SER A 187 6.39 -10.08 9.19
CA SER A 187 6.55 -11.54 9.24
C SER A 187 5.34 -12.23 9.84
N ARG A 188 4.74 -11.65 10.91
CA ARG A 188 3.52 -12.17 11.54
C ARG A 188 2.33 -12.18 10.59
N MET A 189 2.22 -11.18 9.72
CA MET A 189 1.20 -11.12 8.67
C MET A 189 1.48 -12.04 7.47
N GLY A 190 2.61 -12.72 7.43
CA GLY A 190 3.02 -13.53 6.27
C GLY A 190 3.46 -12.70 5.06
N GLY A 191 3.77 -11.40 5.29
CA GLY A 191 4.17 -10.47 4.25
C GLY A 191 3.01 -9.94 3.41
N LEU A 192 3.32 -9.54 2.17
CA LEU A 192 2.36 -9.14 1.15
C LEU A 192 1.66 -10.38 0.56
N ASP A 193 0.38 -10.28 0.26
CA ASP A 193 -0.36 -11.38 -0.35
C ASP A 193 0.04 -11.55 -1.84
N ASN A 194 0.69 -12.66 -2.15
CA ASN A 194 1.23 -12.94 -3.48
C ASN A 194 0.18 -12.98 -4.61
N ARG A 195 -1.12 -13.14 -4.28
CA ARG A 195 -2.20 -13.12 -5.26
C ARG A 195 -2.34 -11.76 -5.95
N PHE A 196 -1.88 -10.68 -5.30
CA PHE A 196 -2.01 -9.31 -5.83
C PHE A 196 -1.07 -9.05 -7.01
N PHE A 197 0.12 -9.60 -7.02
CA PHE A 197 1.19 -9.30 -7.96
C PHE A 197 1.71 -7.85 -7.84
N ALA A 198 0.86 -6.85 -8.04
CA ALA A 198 1.12 -5.41 -7.83
C ALA A 198 -0.20 -4.65 -7.67
N HIS A 199 -0.18 -3.55 -6.94
CA HIS A 199 -1.29 -2.66 -6.57
C HIS A 199 -2.27 -3.22 -5.55
N MET A 200 -2.62 -2.43 -4.54
CA MET A 200 -3.50 -2.70 -3.40
C MET A 200 -2.90 -3.62 -2.32
N GLU A 201 -1.73 -4.21 -2.53
CA GLU A 201 -1.07 -5.12 -1.58
C GLU A 201 -0.65 -4.43 -0.29
N GLU A 202 -0.21 -3.17 -0.39
CA GLU A 202 0.16 -2.35 0.76
C GLU A 202 -1.08 -1.95 1.57
N ILE A 203 -2.19 -1.68 0.88
CA ILE A 203 -3.47 -1.35 1.53
C ILE A 203 -4.00 -2.58 2.26
N ASP A 204 -3.93 -3.76 1.64
CA ASP A 204 -4.30 -5.03 2.26
C ASP A 204 -3.42 -5.33 3.49
N LEU A 205 -2.11 -5.14 3.40
CA LEU A 205 -1.19 -5.33 4.54
C LEU A 205 -1.54 -4.38 5.69
N CYS A 206 -1.72 -3.07 5.39
CA CYS A 206 -2.10 -2.07 6.39
C CYS A 206 -3.45 -2.39 7.06
N TRP A 207 -4.40 -2.90 6.29
CA TRP A 207 -5.71 -3.33 6.84
C TRP A 207 -5.56 -4.53 7.75
N ARG A 208 -4.81 -5.56 7.34
CA ARG A 208 -4.53 -6.74 8.19
C ARG A 208 -3.82 -6.37 9.48
N LEU A 209 -2.84 -5.44 9.44
CA LEU A 209 -2.17 -4.94 10.64
C LEU A 209 -3.14 -4.24 11.60
N GLN A 210 -4.07 -3.43 11.09
CA GLN A 210 -5.09 -2.78 11.92
C GLN A 210 -6.08 -3.78 12.52
N LEU A 211 -6.42 -4.85 11.79
CA LEU A 211 -7.24 -5.95 12.29
C LEU A 211 -6.56 -6.72 13.44
N GLU A 212 -5.26 -6.57 13.62
CA GLU A 212 -4.47 -7.07 14.75
C GLU A 212 -4.19 -6.01 15.83
N GLY A 213 -4.93 -4.90 15.80
CA GLY A 213 -4.83 -3.81 16.79
C GLY A 213 -3.65 -2.88 16.61
N LYS A 214 -2.97 -2.93 15.47
CA LYS A 214 -1.85 -2.05 15.17
C LYS A 214 -2.31 -0.76 14.50
N SER A 215 -1.46 0.26 14.55
CA SER A 215 -1.71 1.55 13.90
C SER A 215 -0.76 1.78 12.72
N ILE A 216 -1.24 2.58 11.77
CA ILE A 216 -0.49 3.03 10.59
C ILE A 216 -0.43 4.55 10.63
N PHE A 217 0.74 5.13 10.35
CA PHE A 217 0.92 6.57 10.41
C PHE A 217 1.54 7.15 9.13
N VAL A 218 1.23 8.41 8.87
CA VAL A 218 2.08 9.29 8.06
C VAL A 218 2.88 10.18 9.00
N VAL A 219 4.19 10.31 8.74
CA VAL A 219 5.13 11.10 9.53
C VAL A 219 5.64 12.25 8.65
N PRO A 220 5.01 13.43 8.70
CA PRO A 220 5.25 14.51 7.76
C PRO A 220 6.59 15.24 7.94
N GLN A 221 7.32 14.97 9.03
CA GLN A 221 8.71 15.40 9.22
C GLN A 221 9.66 14.73 8.23
N SER A 222 9.26 13.61 7.65
CA SER A 222 9.91 12.99 6.49
C SER A 222 9.11 13.32 5.23
N VAL A 223 9.80 13.84 4.22
CA VAL A 223 9.23 14.17 2.91
C VAL A 223 10.12 13.54 1.83
N VAL A 224 9.49 12.90 0.85
CA VAL A 224 10.19 12.34 -0.32
C VAL A 224 9.48 12.75 -1.61
N TRP A 225 10.19 12.75 -2.73
CA TRP A 225 9.63 13.11 -4.04
C TRP A 225 9.59 11.89 -4.94
N HIS A 226 8.43 11.61 -5.48
CA HIS A 226 8.18 10.45 -6.33
C HIS A 226 7.95 10.89 -7.78
N LEU A 227 8.69 10.29 -8.71
CA LEU A 227 8.53 10.56 -10.13
C LEU A 227 7.17 10.06 -10.63
N GLY A 228 6.81 8.85 -10.24
CA GLY A 228 5.53 8.23 -10.56
C GLY A 228 5.39 7.78 -12.01
N GLY A 229 4.67 6.67 -12.22
CA GLY A 229 4.39 6.15 -13.56
C GLY A 229 5.56 5.47 -14.27
N GLY A 230 6.69 5.30 -13.60
CA GLY A 230 7.92 4.80 -14.21
C GLY A 230 7.85 3.37 -14.71
N THR A 231 7.09 2.50 -14.06
CA THR A 231 7.05 1.07 -14.41
C THR A 231 5.84 0.68 -15.24
N LEU A 232 4.68 1.32 -15.01
CA LEU A 232 3.44 1.03 -15.72
C LEU A 232 2.70 2.33 -16.07
N PRO A 233 2.40 2.62 -17.35
CA PRO A 233 1.60 3.78 -17.74
C PRO A 233 0.25 3.80 -17.03
N ASN A 234 -0.19 4.99 -16.60
CA ASN A 234 -1.42 5.14 -15.81
C ASN A 234 -2.68 4.67 -16.55
N ASP A 235 -2.69 4.68 -17.88
CA ASP A 235 -3.83 4.27 -18.73
C ASP A 235 -3.70 2.83 -19.25
N SER A 236 -2.76 2.04 -18.75
CA SER A 236 -2.57 0.66 -19.17
C SER A 236 -3.77 -0.23 -18.78
N PRO A 237 -4.41 -0.96 -19.72
CA PRO A 237 -5.46 -1.93 -19.40
C PRO A 237 -5.01 -3.00 -18.40
N TRP A 238 -3.73 -3.38 -18.42
CA TRP A 238 -3.13 -4.30 -17.44
C TRP A 238 -3.17 -3.74 -16.02
N LYS A 239 -2.74 -2.48 -15.82
CA LYS A 239 -2.81 -1.79 -14.52
C LYS A 239 -4.26 -1.68 -14.04
N LEU A 240 -5.16 -1.33 -14.95
CA LEU A 240 -6.59 -1.26 -14.67
C LEU A 240 -7.13 -2.62 -14.19
N LYS A 241 -6.82 -3.70 -14.91
CA LYS A 241 -7.20 -5.07 -14.53
C LYS A 241 -6.72 -5.42 -13.12
N LEU A 242 -5.44 -5.17 -12.81
CA LEU A 242 -4.89 -5.41 -11.48
C LEU A 242 -5.64 -4.64 -10.40
N ASN A 243 -5.89 -3.34 -10.61
CA ASN A 243 -6.60 -2.51 -9.64
C ASN A 243 -8.00 -3.02 -9.32
N TYR A 244 -8.80 -3.39 -10.33
CA TYR A 244 -10.15 -3.92 -10.12
C TYR A 244 -10.12 -5.29 -9.42
N ARG A 245 -9.28 -6.21 -9.90
CA ARG A 245 -9.13 -7.56 -9.31
C ARG A 245 -8.67 -7.49 -7.85
N ASN A 246 -7.63 -6.73 -7.61
CA ASN A 246 -6.98 -6.67 -6.30
C ASN A 246 -7.83 -5.94 -5.27
N ASN A 247 -8.59 -4.92 -5.70
CA ASN A 247 -9.55 -4.28 -4.81
C ASN A 247 -10.61 -5.27 -4.30
N LEU A 248 -11.12 -6.14 -5.17
CA LEU A 248 -12.06 -7.19 -4.76
C LEU A 248 -11.40 -8.22 -3.82
N LEU A 249 -10.13 -8.61 -4.07
CA LEU A 249 -9.38 -9.50 -3.18
C LEU A 249 -9.15 -8.87 -1.80
N MET A 250 -8.75 -7.59 -1.77
CA MET A 250 -8.55 -6.84 -0.53
C MET A 250 -9.84 -6.77 0.31
N LEU A 251 -10.98 -6.46 -0.33
CA LEU A 251 -12.29 -6.44 0.32
C LEU A 251 -12.66 -7.83 0.87
N GLN A 252 -12.46 -8.87 0.07
CA GLN A 252 -12.72 -10.25 0.48
C GLN A 252 -11.88 -10.67 1.68
N ASN A 253 -10.60 -10.33 1.69
CA ASN A 253 -9.68 -10.69 2.78
C ASN A 253 -10.10 -10.07 4.12
N ASN A 254 -10.63 -8.84 4.12
CA ASN A 254 -10.66 -8.01 5.32
C ASN A 254 -12.06 -7.62 5.82
N LEU A 255 -13.09 -7.52 4.93
CA LEU A 255 -14.40 -7.00 5.33
C LEU A 255 -15.10 -7.83 6.40
N ALA A 256 -15.08 -9.16 6.29
CA ALA A 256 -15.78 -10.00 7.25
C ALA A 256 -15.20 -9.85 8.65
N LYS A 257 -13.87 -9.80 8.79
CA LYS A 257 -13.17 -9.54 10.05
C LYS A 257 -13.50 -8.14 10.58
N THR A 258 -13.47 -7.11 9.73
CA THR A 258 -13.83 -5.74 10.12
C THR A 258 -15.25 -5.64 10.65
N TYR A 259 -16.21 -6.22 9.94
CA TYR A 259 -17.62 -6.19 10.38
C TYR A 259 -17.85 -7.05 11.63
N SER A 260 -17.13 -8.17 11.80
CA SER A 260 -17.26 -8.98 13.00
C SER A 260 -16.82 -8.24 14.27
N LEU A 261 -15.78 -7.40 14.21
CA LEU A 261 -15.36 -6.53 15.30
C LEU A 261 -16.42 -5.46 15.66
N GLN A 262 -17.20 -5.00 14.68
CA GLN A 262 -18.33 -4.10 14.93
C GLN A 262 -19.47 -4.83 15.64
N GLU A 263 -19.87 -5.98 15.08
CA GLU A 263 -21.05 -6.73 15.51
C GLU A 263 -20.86 -7.45 16.89
N VAL A 264 -19.64 -7.89 17.21
CA VAL A 264 -19.35 -8.60 18.46
C VAL A 264 -19.46 -7.72 19.72
N ARG A 265 -19.53 -6.39 19.53
CA ARG A 265 -19.79 -5.45 20.63
C ARG A 265 -21.21 -5.59 21.20
N GLU A 266 -22.16 -6.01 20.37
CA GLU A 266 -23.59 -6.12 20.72
C GLU A 266 -24.11 -7.56 20.63
N LEU A 267 -23.43 -8.44 19.90
CA LEU A 267 -23.86 -9.80 19.61
C LEU A 267 -22.88 -10.84 20.18
N THR A 268 -23.34 -12.09 20.29
CA THR A 268 -22.42 -13.22 20.52
C THR A 268 -21.51 -13.42 19.32
N PRO A 269 -20.28 -13.97 19.51
CA PRO A 269 -19.33 -14.19 18.40
C PRO A 269 -19.93 -14.96 17.21
N GLU A 270 -20.76 -15.97 17.48
CA GLU A 270 -21.45 -16.75 16.44
C GLU A 270 -22.40 -15.87 15.60
N LYS A 271 -23.28 -15.10 16.24
CA LYS A 271 -24.24 -14.21 15.56
C LYS A 271 -23.51 -13.07 14.84
N ALA A 272 -22.46 -12.53 15.47
CA ALA A 272 -21.61 -11.50 14.87
C ALA A 272 -20.95 -12.00 13.58
N ALA A 273 -20.38 -13.22 13.57
CA ALA A 273 -19.76 -13.80 12.40
C ALA A 273 -20.75 -14.01 11.25
N VAL A 274 -21.92 -14.58 11.51
CA VAL A 274 -22.96 -14.80 10.49
C VAL A 274 -23.39 -13.46 9.86
N LYS A 275 -23.67 -12.45 10.69
CA LYS A 275 -24.06 -11.11 10.23
C LYS A 275 -22.96 -10.43 9.46
N ALA A 276 -21.71 -10.48 9.95
CA ALA A 276 -20.53 -9.90 9.31
C ALA A 276 -20.25 -10.52 7.94
N CYS A 277 -20.30 -11.84 7.82
CA CYS A 277 -20.14 -12.54 6.54
C CYS A 277 -21.26 -12.15 5.54
N GLY A 278 -22.48 -11.99 6.00
CA GLY A 278 -23.59 -11.52 5.16
C GLY A 278 -23.38 -10.10 4.66
N ARG A 279 -22.98 -9.17 5.54
CA ARG A 279 -22.64 -7.78 5.18
C ARG A 279 -21.46 -7.71 4.22
N ALA A 280 -20.40 -8.47 4.47
CA ALA A 280 -19.21 -8.49 3.60
C ALA A 280 -19.55 -8.95 2.19
N ARG A 281 -20.35 -10.02 2.04
CA ARG A 281 -20.85 -10.48 0.73
C ARG A 281 -21.70 -9.40 0.05
N GLY A 282 -22.58 -8.73 0.78
CA GLY A 282 -23.41 -7.63 0.26
C GLY A 282 -22.56 -6.47 -0.24
N THR A 283 -21.57 -6.03 0.54
CA THR A 283 -20.64 -4.96 0.14
C THR A 283 -19.84 -5.36 -1.11
N LEU A 284 -19.31 -6.58 -1.15
CA LEU A 284 -18.57 -7.08 -2.29
C LEU A 284 -19.44 -7.14 -3.55
N PHE A 285 -20.70 -7.60 -3.42
CA PHE A 285 -21.66 -7.62 -4.53
C PHE A 285 -21.95 -6.20 -5.07
N ILE A 286 -22.21 -5.23 -4.15
CA ILE A 286 -22.43 -3.83 -4.54
C ILE A 286 -21.19 -3.29 -5.27
N ARG A 287 -19.99 -3.57 -4.74
CA ARG A 287 -18.75 -3.15 -5.40
C ARG A 287 -18.61 -3.74 -6.81
N MET A 288 -18.93 -5.01 -7.00
CA MET A 288 -18.91 -5.63 -8.33
C MET A 288 -19.94 -4.99 -9.30
N CYS A 289 -21.10 -4.57 -8.81
CA CYS A 289 -22.07 -3.82 -9.61
C CYS A 289 -21.51 -2.43 -10.01
N LEU A 290 -20.85 -1.71 -9.10
CA LEU A 290 -20.21 -0.43 -9.39
C LEU A 290 -19.09 -0.56 -10.41
N ASP A 291 -18.30 -1.63 -10.34
CA ASP A 291 -17.28 -1.97 -11.33
C ASP A 291 -17.92 -2.25 -12.70
N GLY A 292 -19.09 -2.94 -12.72
CA GLY A 292 -19.89 -3.16 -13.93
C GLY A 292 -20.38 -1.85 -14.56
N CYS A 293 -20.82 -0.88 -13.74
CA CYS A 293 -21.17 0.46 -14.23
C CYS A 293 -19.96 1.17 -14.85
N SER A 294 -18.78 1.05 -14.24
CA SER A 294 -17.52 1.59 -14.78
C SER A 294 -17.16 0.93 -16.11
N ALA A 295 -17.30 -0.39 -16.20
CA ALA A 295 -17.06 -1.15 -17.44
C ALA A 295 -17.99 -0.69 -18.55
N LEU A 296 -19.28 -0.52 -18.27
CA LEU A 296 -20.24 -0.01 -19.23
C LEU A 296 -19.89 1.41 -19.72
N ALA A 297 -19.46 2.30 -18.80
CA ALA A 297 -19.00 3.64 -19.17
C ALA A 297 -17.78 3.60 -20.10
N TYR A 298 -16.82 2.69 -19.87
CA TYR A 298 -15.70 2.46 -20.80
C TYR A 298 -16.19 2.01 -22.18
N LEU A 299 -17.15 1.09 -22.23
CA LEU A 299 -17.69 0.60 -23.49
C LEU A 299 -18.40 1.73 -24.27
N LEU A 300 -19.24 2.52 -23.60
CA LEU A 300 -19.96 3.66 -24.20
C LEU A 300 -19.03 4.77 -24.68
N THR A 301 -17.84 4.93 -24.06
CA THR A 301 -16.81 5.90 -24.49
C THR A 301 -15.79 5.31 -25.47
N GLY A 302 -16.04 4.12 -26.03
CA GLY A 302 -15.20 3.49 -27.04
C GLY A 302 -13.93 2.83 -26.51
N LYS A 303 -13.70 2.80 -25.17
CA LYS A 303 -12.51 2.23 -24.53
C LYS A 303 -12.70 0.71 -24.32
N LYS A 304 -12.76 -0.06 -25.40
CA LYS A 304 -13.05 -1.50 -25.38
C LYS A 304 -12.02 -2.30 -24.56
N ASP A 305 -10.75 -1.93 -24.60
CA ASP A 305 -9.71 -2.63 -23.84
C ASP A 305 -9.87 -2.42 -22.31
N CYS A 306 -10.31 -1.23 -21.87
CA CYS A 306 -10.64 -0.98 -20.48
C CYS A 306 -11.87 -1.80 -20.02
N PHE A 307 -12.91 -1.91 -20.86
CA PHE A 307 -14.04 -2.80 -20.59
C PHE A 307 -13.58 -4.24 -20.40
N LYS A 308 -12.77 -4.76 -21.35
CA LYS A 308 -12.21 -6.12 -21.30
C LYS A 308 -11.38 -6.34 -20.04
N ALA A 309 -10.56 -5.34 -19.65
CA ALA A 309 -9.75 -5.39 -18.45
C ALA A 309 -10.58 -5.56 -17.18
N VAL A 310 -11.71 -4.83 -17.03
CA VAL A 310 -12.61 -5.00 -15.88
C VAL A 310 -13.26 -6.39 -15.88
N TRP A 311 -13.71 -6.87 -17.04
CA TRP A 311 -14.29 -8.21 -17.19
C TRP A 311 -13.30 -9.32 -16.79
N GLU A 312 -12.05 -9.24 -17.28
CA GLU A 312 -10.98 -10.18 -16.94
C GLU A 312 -10.63 -10.10 -15.45
N ALA A 313 -10.62 -8.90 -14.85
CA ALA A 313 -10.40 -8.72 -13.43
C ALA A 313 -11.40 -9.51 -12.58
N HIS A 314 -12.69 -9.41 -12.91
CA HIS A 314 -13.74 -10.15 -12.22
C HIS A 314 -13.65 -11.67 -12.43
N LYS A 315 -13.24 -12.10 -13.62
CA LYS A 315 -13.00 -13.53 -13.91
C LYS A 315 -11.82 -14.08 -13.08
N GLU A 316 -10.70 -13.36 -13.08
CA GLU A 316 -9.52 -13.75 -12.28
C GLU A 316 -9.81 -13.68 -10.78
N PHE A 317 -10.53 -12.66 -10.29
CA PHE A 317 -10.97 -12.60 -8.90
C PHE A 317 -11.71 -13.89 -8.49
N ARG A 318 -12.67 -14.35 -9.30
CA ARG A 318 -13.43 -15.58 -9.00
C ARG A 318 -12.54 -16.83 -8.93
N SER A 319 -11.43 -16.87 -9.65
CA SER A 319 -10.48 -17.99 -9.60
C SER A 319 -9.52 -17.93 -8.40
N LEU A 320 -9.26 -16.71 -7.89
CA LEU A 320 -8.32 -16.47 -6.81
C LEU A 320 -9.01 -16.31 -5.43
N CYS A 321 -10.31 -16.00 -5.43
CA CYS A 321 -11.03 -15.79 -4.19
C CYS A 321 -11.16 -17.09 -3.39
N THR A 322 -10.99 -16.97 -2.07
CA THR A 322 -11.20 -18.05 -1.12
C THR A 322 -12.57 -17.94 -0.48
N LYS A 323 -13.15 -19.07 -0.11
CA LYS A 323 -14.45 -19.06 0.57
C LYS A 323 -14.25 -18.59 2.03
N THR A 324 -14.94 -17.53 2.43
CA THR A 324 -14.93 -17.07 3.82
C THR A 324 -15.60 -18.11 4.71
N ASP A 325 -14.87 -18.64 5.69
CA ASP A 325 -15.42 -19.58 6.67
C ASP A 325 -16.01 -18.81 7.86
N VAL A 326 -17.29 -19.04 8.13
CA VAL A 326 -18.01 -18.41 9.26
C VAL A 326 -17.38 -18.79 10.59
N LYS A 327 -16.84 -20.00 10.73
CA LYS A 327 -16.19 -20.44 11.97
C LYS A 327 -14.89 -19.68 12.20
N GLU A 328 -14.07 -19.48 11.17
CA GLU A 328 -12.86 -18.66 11.25
C GLU A 328 -13.19 -17.22 11.69
N ILE A 329 -14.26 -16.62 11.14
CA ILE A 329 -14.68 -15.27 11.53
C ILE A 329 -15.25 -15.25 12.97
N GLN A 330 -15.89 -16.31 13.41
CA GLN A 330 -16.36 -16.44 14.81
C GLN A 330 -15.20 -16.50 15.80
N GLU A 331 -14.19 -17.35 15.53
CA GLU A 331 -12.99 -17.46 16.37
C GLU A 331 -12.22 -16.14 16.40
N TYR A 332 -12.11 -15.49 15.25
CA TYR A 332 -11.49 -14.17 15.16
C TYR A 332 -12.26 -13.12 15.98
N ALA A 333 -13.58 -13.05 15.87
CA ALA A 333 -14.42 -12.12 16.62
C ALA A 333 -14.32 -12.32 18.14
N ASP A 334 -14.20 -13.56 18.60
CA ASP A 334 -14.06 -13.89 20.00
C ASP A 334 -12.70 -13.46 20.56
N THR A 335 -11.64 -13.79 19.86
CA THR A 335 -10.25 -13.50 20.27
C THR A 335 -9.87 -12.03 20.16
N HIS A 336 -10.45 -11.28 19.20
CA HIS A 336 -10.10 -9.88 18.89
C HIS A 336 -11.13 -8.85 19.37
N ARG A 337 -12.04 -9.23 20.26
CA ARG A 337 -13.16 -8.43 20.72
C ARG A 337 -12.81 -7.03 21.23
N ARG A 338 -11.58 -6.83 21.72
CA ARG A 338 -11.10 -5.57 22.30
C ARG A 338 -10.39 -4.68 21.30
N ILE A 339 -10.18 -5.15 20.06
CA ILE A 339 -9.49 -4.39 19.03
C ILE A 339 -10.42 -3.31 18.47
N ASP A 340 -9.85 -2.14 18.25
CA ASP A 340 -10.55 -1.06 17.58
C ASP A 340 -10.83 -1.42 16.11
N VAL A 341 -12.05 -1.12 15.69
CA VAL A 341 -12.45 -1.38 14.31
C VAL A 341 -11.68 -0.45 13.35
N PRO A 342 -11.03 -0.99 12.31
CA PRO A 342 -10.42 -0.16 11.28
C PRO A 342 -11.41 0.87 10.71
N ALA A 343 -11.01 2.14 10.68
CA ALA A 343 -11.89 3.26 10.35
C ALA A 343 -12.07 3.42 8.85
N LEU A 344 -13.01 2.68 8.26
CA LEU A 344 -13.46 2.95 6.89
C LEU A 344 -14.24 4.27 6.83
N PHE A 345 -13.93 5.11 5.84
CA PHE A 345 -14.70 6.32 5.60
C PHE A 345 -16.16 5.96 5.24
N PRO A 346 -17.15 6.52 5.94
CA PRO A 346 -18.54 6.01 5.89
C PRO A 346 -19.28 6.34 4.59
N GLU A 347 -18.84 7.36 3.86
CA GLU A 347 -19.48 7.81 2.63
C GLU A 347 -18.78 7.21 1.39
N TRP A 348 -19.47 7.23 0.25
CA TRP A 348 -18.87 6.83 -1.02
C TRP A 348 -18.10 8.01 -1.61
N ILE A 349 -16.77 7.91 -1.67
CA ILE A 349 -15.88 9.00 -2.04
C ILE A 349 -16.08 9.48 -3.49
N VAL A 350 -16.45 8.59 -4.42
CA VAL A 350 -16.55 8.92 -5.85
C VAL A 350 -17.65 9.95 -6.13
N PRO A 351 -18.94 9.74 -5.79
CA PRO A 351 -19.97 10.76 -5.99
C PRO A 351 -19.76 11.99 -5.09
N LEU A 352 -19.25 11.80 -3.88
CA LEU A 352 -18.95 12.89 -2.98
C LEU A 352 -17.93 13.88 -3.59
N ALA A 353 -16.85 13.34 -4.19
CA ALA A 353 -15.85 14.15 -4.88
C ALA A 353 -16.39 14.85 -6.12
N MET A 354 -17.33 14.22 -6.84
CA MET A 354 -18.00 14.83 -8.00
C MET A 354 -18.89 16.01 -7.54
N LEU A 355 -19.65 15.84 -6.47
CA LEU A 355 -20.57 16.85 -5.95
C LEU A 355 -19.83 18.05 -5.33
N LYS A 356 -18.76 17.80 -4.56
CA LYS A 356 -18.04 18.86 -3.84
C LYS A 356 -16.94 19.54 -4.67
N GLY A 357 -16.52 18.95 -5.78
CA GLY A 357 -15.44 19.50 -6.60
C GLY A 357 -14.17 19.72 -5.77
N ASN A 358 -13.57 20.90 -5.81
CA ASN A 358 -12.37 21.24 -5.04
C ASN A 358 -12.64 21.41 -3.53
N GLY A 359 -13.89 21.64 -3.12
CA GLY A 359 -14.29 21.69 -1.70
C GLY A 359 -14.24 20.33 -0.99
N ILE A 360 -13.92 19.25 -1.69
CA ILE A 360 -13.79 17.90 -1.11
C ILE A 360 -12.72 17.84 -0.03
N PHE A 361 -11.61 18.53 -0.19
CA PHE A 361 -10.50 18.48 0.76
C PHE A 361 -10.86 19.17 2.08
N GLU A 362 -11.52 20.33 2.04
CA GLU A 362 -12.03 21.00 3.23
C GLU A 362 -13.05 20.12 3.98
N TYR A 363 -13.91 19.44 3.23
CA TYR A 363 -14.86 18.51 3.80
C TYR A 363 -14.16 17.35 4.52
N LEU A 364 -13.19 16.73 3.86
CA LEU A 364 -12.46 15.57 4.41
C LEU A 364 -11.61 15.94 5.63
N ARG A 365 -11.04 17.15 5.70
CA ARG A 365 -10.28 17.59 6.88
C ARG A 365 -11.08 17.59 8.20
N LYS A 366 -12.40 17.47 8.14
CA LYS A 366 -13.25 17.30 9.34
C LYS A 366 -13.27 15.86 9.88
N PHE A 367 -12.78 14.91 9.09
CA PHE A 367 -12.81 13.46 9.40
C PHE A 367 -11.41 12.85 9.53
N VAL A 368 -10.35 13.58 9.19
CA VAL A 368 -8.98 13.04 9.01
C VAL A 368 -7.99 13.83 9.84
#